data_047581839f7753cb7a54827edf067cc8
#
_entry.id   047581839f7753cb7a54827edf067cc8
#
_cell.length_a   1.000
_cell.length_b   1.000
_cell.length_c   1.000
_cell.angle_alpha   90.00
_cell.angle_beta   90.00
_cell.angle_gamma   90.00
#
_symmetry.space_group_name_H-M   'P 1'
#
loop_
_entity.id
_entity.type
_entity.pdbx_description
1 polymer ?
#
loop_
_entity_poly.entity_id
_entity_poly.type
_entity_poly.pdbx_seq_one_letter_code
_entity_poly.pdbx_strand_id
1 'polypeptide(L)'
;MLDQPPLPQPDTPSKSIFKKPSFYSKLVFGIAALIIFWIFFSRWWQNRSIEHRAKQTAAAKQRADDQATLGQMGGKVLAIQTFYASPGEIHRGEPVELCYGVANAKTVKLEPQSNPVWPSYSRCVNDSPAKTTTYTLTIADAAGNTKSQSLTVQVRSN
;
A
#
# COMPACT_ATOMS: atom_id res chain seq x y z
N MET A 1 46.13 -89.26 26.36
CA MET A 1 45.76 -88.00 27.00
C MET A 1 45.87 -86.94 25.94
N LEU A 2 44.80 -86.59 25.36
CA LEU A 2 44.68 -85.56 24.30
C LEU A 2 44.16 -84.29 24.94
N ASP A 3 45.03 -83.30 25.03
CA ASP A 3 44.77 -82.01 25.54
C ASP A 3 43.95 -81.22 24.48
N GLN A 4 42.72 -80.89 24.75
CA GLN A 4 41.86 -80.07 23.90
C GLN A 4 42.03 -78.58 24.24
N PRO A 5 42.30 -77.73 23.25
CA PRO A 5 42.38 -76.29 23.53
C PRO A 5 41.04 -75.75 23.82
N PRO A 6 40.89 -74.67 24.67
CA PRO A 6 39.63 -74.09 25.05
C PRO A 6 39.00 -73.36 23.89
N LEU A 7 37.66 -73.51 23.79
CA LEU A 7 36.82 -72.85 22.80
C LEU A 7 36.80 -71.33 23.03
N PRO A 8 36.83 -70.55 21.96
CA PRO A 8 36.72 -69.10 22.09
C PRO A 8 35.35 -68.68 22.61
N GLN A 9 35.34 -67.82 23.64
CA GLN A 9 34.13 -67.21 24.21
C GLN A 9 33.52 -66.26 23.20
N PRO A 10 32.17 -66.22 23.07
CA PRO A 10 31.51 -65.26 22.22
C PRO A 10 31.65 -63.87 22.79
N ASP A 11 32.11 -62.94 21.94
CA ASP A 11 32.24 -61.53 22.20
C ASP A 11 30.91 -60.95 22.63
N THR A 12 30.86 -60.32 23.78
CA THR A 12 29.71 -59.56 24.27
C THR A 12 29.37 -58.43 23.29
N PRO A 13 28.12 -58.29 22.85
CA PRO A 13 27.76 -57.23 21.91
C PRO A 13 27.93 -55.86 22.58
N SER A 14 28.78 -55.07 21.98
CA SER A 14 28.98 -53.66 22.26
C SER A 14 27.61 -52.98 22.36
N LYS A 15 27.31 -52.41 23.52
CA LYS A 15 26.15 -51.56 23.72
C LYS A 15 26.20 -50.40 22.73
N SER A 16 25.51 -50.51 21.61
CA SER A 16 25.22 -49.40 20.76
C SER A 16 24.42 -48.39 21.58
N ILE A 17 25.01 -47.23 21.79
CA ILE A 17 24.33 -46.08 22.41
C ILE A 17 23.29 -45.62 21.39
N PHE A 18 22.12 -46.26 21.36
CA PHE A 18 20.97 -45.78 20.67
C PHE A 18 20.53 -44.49 21.35
N LYS A 19 21.01 -43.37 20.84
CA LYS A 19 20.52 -42.03 21.18
C LYS A 19 18.97 -42.06 21.08
N LYS A 20 18.29 -41.71 22.16
CA LYS A 20 16.83 -41.77 22.31
C LYS A 20 16.18 -41.11 21.11
N PRO A 21 15.32 -41.81 20.33
CA PRO A 21 14.67 -41.28 19.11
C PRO A 21 13.81 -40.07 19.36
N SER A 22 13.37 -39.88 20.59
CA SER A 22 12.56 -38.73 21.03
C SER A 22 13.23 -37.35 20.90
N PHE A 23 14.57 -37.31 20.98
CA PHE A 23 15.28 -36.02 20.88
C PHE A 23 15.40 -35.53 19.42
N TYR A 24 15.69 -36.45 18.50
CA TYR A 24 15.75 -36.12 17.07
C TYR A 24 14.39 -35.75 16.50
N SER A 25 13.32 -36.40 16.95
CA SER A 25 11.96 -36.06 16.54
C SER A 25 11.58 -34.62 16.91
N LYS A 26 11.85 -34.22 18.14
CA LYS A 26 11.59 -32.81 18.59
C LYS A 26 12.44 -31.80 17.85
N LEU A 27 13.68 -32.13 17.53
CA LEU A 27 14.59 -31.26 16.79
C LEU A 27 14.14 -31.10 15.32
N VAL A 28 13.70 -32.17 14.67
CA VAL A 28 13.16 -32.13 13.30
C VAL A 28 11.86 -31.31 13.24
N PHE A 29 10.95 -31.51 14.20
CA PHE A 29 9.74 -30.69 14.29
C PHE A 29 10.05 -29.22 14.56
N GLY A 30 11.04 -28.91 15.38
CA GLY A 30 11.49 -27.54 15.64
C GLY A 30 12.05 -26.85 14.38
N ILE A 31 12.88 -27.56 13.61
CA ILE A 31 13.41 -27.04 12.33
C ILE A 31 12.29 -26.86 11.30
N ALA A 32 11.39 -27.83 11.18
CA ALA A 32 10.25 -27.72 10.27
C ALA A 32 9.36 -26.52 10.60
N ALA A 33 9.07 -26.29 11.89
CA ALA A 33 8.29 -25.15 12.36
C ALA A 33 9.00 -23.82 12.06
N LEU A 34 10.32 -23.74 12.24
CA LEU A 34 11.12 -22.56 11.90
C LEU A 34 11.11 -22.26 10.41
N ILE A 35 11.20 -23.27 9.55
CA ILE A 35 11.17 -23.12 8.10
C ILE A 35 9.78 -22.62 7.66
N ILE A 36 8.71 -23.19 8.20
CA ILE A 36 7.33 -22.76 7.92
C ILE A 36 7.14 -21.31 8.37
N PHE A 37 7.57 -20.98 9.59
CA PHE A 37 7.49 -19.61 10.11
C PHE A 37 8.29 -18.63 9.25
N TRP A 38 9.48 -19.00 8.79
CA TRP A 38 10.30 -18.16 7.93
C TRP A 38 9.70 -17.94 6.55
N ILE A 39 9.07 -18.97 5.97
CA ILE A 39 8.33 -18.86 4.69
C ILE A 39 7.12 -17.92 4.85
N PHE A 40 6.33 -18.07 5.91
CA PHE A 40 5.19 -17.19 6.17
C PHE A 40 5.63 -15.76 6.44
N PHE A 41 6.66 -15.57 7.26
CA PHE A 41 7.21 -14.26 7.59
C PHE A 41 7.82 -13.57 6.37
N SER A 42 8.58 -14.29 5.56
CA SER A 42 9.15 -13.79 4.30
C SER A 42 8.07 -13.37 3.31
N ARG A 43 7.03 -14.19 3.14
CA ARG A 43 5.89 -13.84 2.28
C ARG A 43 5.08 -12.67 2.80
N TRP A 44 4.86 -12.58 4.09
CA TRP A 44 4.13 -11.47 4.70
C TRP A 44 4.89 -10.14 4.53
N TRP A 45 6.22 -10.15 4.68
CA TRP A 45 7.04 -8.95 4.49
C TRP A 45 7.12 -8.54 3.01
N GLN A 46 7.26 -9.47 2.10
CA GLN A 46 7.24 -9.21 0.65
C GLN A 46 5.89 -8.65 0.19
N ASN A 47 4.79 -9.14 0.73
CA ASN A 47 3.45 -8.68 0.33
C ASN A 47 3.18 -7.21 0.70
N ARG A 48 3.69 -6.73 1.84
CA ARG A 48 3.60 -5.32 2.22
C ARG A 48 4.36 -4.39 1.28
N SER A 49 5.52 -4.79 0.80
CA SER A 49 6.34 -3.95 -0.09
C SER A 49 5.78 -3.86 -1.52
N ILE A 50 5.06 -4.89 -1.97
CA ILE A 50 4.45 -4.95 -3.31
C ILE A 50 3.26 -3.99 -3.40
N GLU A 51 2.41 -3.90 -2.39
CA GLU A 51 1.26 -2.99 -2.38
C GLU A 51 1.67 -1.52 -2.47
N HIS A 52 2.71 -1.12 -1.75
CA HIS A 52 3.21 0.26 -1.82
C HIS A 52 3.81 0.59 -3.18
N ARG A 53 4.53 -0.34 -3.79
CA ARG A 53 5.09 -0.16 -5.14
C ARG A 53 4.00 -0.14 -6.22
N ALA A 54 3.00 -1.02 -6.13
CA ALA A 54 1.88 -1.05 -7.06
C ALA A 54 1.06 0.25 -7.03
N LYS A 55 0.79 0.80 -5.85
CA LYS A 55 0.11 2.09 -5.70
C LYS A 55 0.93 3.25 -6.27
N GLN A 56 2.26 3.26 -6.04
CA GLN A 56 3.15 4.30 -6.58
C GLN A 56 3.27 4.24 -8.10
N THR A 57 3.39 3.05 -8.69
CA THR A 57 3.45 2.88 -10.14
C THR A 57 2.13 3.20 -10.82
N ALA A 58 1.00 2.83 -10.23
CA ALA A 58 -0.33 3.20 -10.74
C ALA A 58 -0.54 4.72 -10.70
N ALA A 59 -0.17 5.38 -9.60
CA ALA A 59 -0.27 6.83 -9.48
C ALA A 59 0.70 7.56 -10.46
N ALA A 60 1.90 7.04 -10.67
CA ALA A 60 2.85 7.61 -11.62
C ALA A 60 2.35 7.48 -13.08
N LYS A 61 1.80 6.33 -13.45
CA LYS A 61 1.19 6.11 -14.76
C LYS A 61 0.00 7.05 -14.98
N GLN A 62 -0.89 7.14 -14.00
CA GLN A 62 -2.04 8.04 -14.09
C GLN A 62 -1.61 9.52 -14.25
N ARG A 63 -0.56 9.96 -13.53
CA ARG A 63 -0.02 11.32 -13.72
C ARG A 63 0.52 11.55 -15.13
N ALA A 64 1.18 10.56 -15.72
CA ALA A 64 1.70 10.67 -17.08
C ALA A 64 0.57 10.75 -18.11
N ASP A 65 -0.47 9.93 -17.96
CA ASP A 65 -1.64 9.93 -18.84
C ASP A 65 -2.43 11.25 -18.71
N ASP A 66 -2.61 11.76 -17.48
CA ASP A 66 -3.24 13.05 -17.21
C ASP A 66 -2.46 14.21 -17.84
N GLN A 67 -1.13 14.20 -17.74
CA GLN A 67 -0.28 15.22 -18.36
C GLN A 67 -0.35 15.19 -19.89
N ALA A 68 -0.40 13.99 -20.48
CA ALA A 68 -0.57 13.85 -21.95
C ALA A 68 -1.93 14.40 -22.38
N THR A 69 -3.00 14.14 -21.64
CA THR A 69 -4.34 14.64 -21.92
C THR A 69 -4.41 16.17 -21.78
N LEU A 70 -3.78 16.73 -20.75
CA LEU A 70 -3.67 18.19 -20.57
C LEU A 70 -2.92 18.86 -21.72
N GLY A 71 -1.88 18.22 -22.23
CA GLY A 71 -1.12 18.73 -23.40
C GLY A 71 -1.95 18.77 -24.66
N GLN A 72 -2.91 17.87 -24.82
CA GLN A 72 -3.78 17.80 -26.00
C GLN A 72 -5.05 18.65 -25.90
N MET A 73 -5.68 18.69 -24.73
CA MET A 73 -6.98 19.34 -24.53
C MET A 73 -6.88 20.61 -23.68
N GLY A 74 -5.80 20.80 -22.92
CA GLY A 74 -5.58 21.97 -22.08
C GLY A 74 -5.40 23.22 -22.92
N GLY A 75 -6.35 24.13 -22.91
CA GLY A 75 -6.26 25.44 -23.59
C GLY A 75 -5.03 26.25 -23.09
N LYS A 76 -4.72 27.36 -23.79
CA LYS A 76 -3.54 28.20 -23.46
C LYS A 76 -3.73 29.05 -22.19
N VAL A 77 -4.91 29.05 -21.58
CA VAL A 77 -5.26 29.91 -20.43
C VAL A 77 -5.40 29.05 -19.17
N LEU A 78 -4.74 29.47 -18.08
CA LEU A 78 -4.92 28.85 -16.76
C LEU A 78 -6.41 28.93 -16.35
N ALA A 79 -7.06 27.79 -16.14
CA ALA A 79 -8.45 27.71 -15.77
C ALA A 79 -8.77 26.52 -14.88
N ILE A 80 -9.68 26.72 -13.92
CA ILE A 80 -10.41 25.66 -13.24
C ILE A 80 -11.67 25.45 -14.09
N GLN A 81 -11.79 24.27 -14.69
CA GLN A 81 -12.93 23.94 -15.57
C GLN A 81 -14.10 23.38 -14.77
N THR A 82 -13.80 22.53 -13.81
CA THR A 82 -14.78 21.93 -12.91
C THR A 82 -14.20 21.84 -11.50
N PHE A 83 -15.05 22.09 -10.51
CA PHE A 83 -14.73 21.81 -9.11
C PHE A 83 -16.05 21.61 -8.35
N TYR A 84 -16.32 20.37 -7.93
CA TYR A 84 -17.55 20.00 -7.24
C TYR A 84 -17.33 18.84 -6.27
N ALA A 85 -18.25 18.68 -5.33
CA ALA A 85 -18.32 17.57 -4.39
C ALA A 85 -19.55 16.70 -4.68
N SER A 86 -19.39 15.40 -4.55
CA SER A 86 -20.49 14.44 -4.70
C SER A 86 -20.41 13.38 -3.59
N PRO A 87 -21.43 13.26 -2.74
CA PRO A 87 -22.56 14.21 -2.54
C PRO A 87 -22.10 15.54 -1.92
N GLY A 88 -22.88 16.60 -2.10
CA GLY A 88 -22.60 17.92 -1.50
C GLY A 88 -22.95 18.03 -0.02
N GLU A 89 -23.72 17.06 0.49
CA GLU A 89 -24.13 16.93 1.88
C GLU A 89 -23.98 15.48 2.33
N ILE A 90 -23.40 15.26 3.52
CA ILE A 90 -23.06 13.95 4.05
C ILE A 90 -23.37 13.90 5.55
N HIS A 91 -23.43 12.70 6.13
CA HIS A 91 -23.34 12.50 7.58
C HIS A 91 -21.88 12.52 8.05
N ARG A 92 -21.71 12.73 9.33
CA ARG A 92 -20.37 12.81 9.94
C ARG A 92 -19.51 11.61 9.61
N GLY A 93 -18.36 11.83 8.93
CA GLY A 93 -17.39 10.79 8.58
C GLY A 93 -17.78 9.93 7.37
N GLU A 94 -18.88 10.22 6.68
CA GLU A 94 -19.19 9.59 5.40
C GLU A 94 -18.23 10.06 4.31
N PRO A 95 -17.91 9.21 3.34
CA PRO A 95 -17.05 9.59 2.24
C PRO A 95 -17.74 10.58 1.29
N VAL A 96 -16.99 11.60 0.88
CA VAL A 96 -17.33 12.53 -0.17
C VAL A 96 -16.27 12.48 -1.25
N GLU A 97 -16.69 12.52 -2.50
CA GLU A 97 -15.81 12.58 -3.64
C GLU A 97 -15.68 14.04 -4.12
N LEU A 98 -14.44 14.56 -4.09
CA LEU A 98 -14.09 15.89 -4.55
C LEU A 98 -13.50 15.79 -5.95
N CYS A 99 -14.23 16.25 -6.95
CA CYS A 99 -13.83 16.17 -8.35
C CYS A 99 -13.40 17.53 -8.87
N TYR A 100 -12.30 17.56 -9.61
CA TYR A 100 -11.81 18.78 -10.26
C TYR A 100 -11.26 18.50 -11.64
N GLY A 101 -11.34 19.52 -12.50
CA GLY A 101 -10.70 19.56 -13.81
C GLY A 101 -10.01 20.90 -14.02
N VAL A 102 -8.76 20.87 -14.47
CA VAL A 102 -7.96 22.08 -14.65
C VAL A 102 -7.32 22.11 -16.04
N ALA A 103 -7.07 23.30 -16.56
CA ALA A 103 -6.38 23.52 -17.81
C ALA A 103 -5.17 24.42 -17.61
N ASN A 104 -4.06 24.11 -18.28
CA ASN A 104 -2.80 24.86 -18.30
C ASN A 104 -2.21 25.10 -16.89
N ALA A 105 -2.51 24.22 -15.92
CA ALA A 105 -1.93 24.26 -14.59
C ALA A 105 -0.65 23.42 -14.52
N LYS A 106 0.40 23.94 -13.88
CA LYS A 106 1.61 23.22 -13.51
C LYS A 106 1.49 22.60 -12.12
N THR A 107 0.82 23.27 -11.21
CA THR A 107 0.60 22.81 -9.84
C THR A 107 -0.86 22.92 -9.46
N VAL A 108 -1.29 21.99 -8.60
CA VAL A 108 -2.63 21.97 -8.00
C VAL A 108 -2.47 21.73 -6.51
N LYS A 109 -3.25 22.45 -5.71
CA LYS A 109 -3.33 22.30 -4.26
C LYS A 109 -4.81 22.28 -3.86
N LEU A 110 -5.21 21.34 -3.05
CA LEU A 110 -6.55 21.21 -2.52
C LEU A 110 -6.49 21.13 -0.99
N GLU A 111 -7.06 22.12 -0.33
CA GLU A 111 -7.04 22.25 1.13
C GLU A 111 -8.48 22.22 1.67
N PRO A 112 -8.68 21.66 2.88
CA PRO A 112 -7.73 21.16 3.87
C PRO A 112 -7.40 19.66 3.73
N GLN A 113 -7.75 18.99 2.65
CA GLN A 113 -7.49 17.55 2.48
C GLN A 113 -5.99 17.26 2.26
N SER A 114 -5.53 16.05 2.63
CA SER A 114 -4.12 15.63 2.60
C SER A 114 -3.76 14.63 1.50
N ASN A 115 -4.76 14.16 0.72
CA ASN A 115 -4.49 13.23 -0.38
C ASN A 115 -3.68 13.92 -1.50
N PRO A 116 -2.75 13.21 -2.17
CA PRO A 116 -1.95 13.79 -3.23
C PRO A 116 -2.80 14.19 -4.43
N VAL A 117 -2.67 15.45 -4.85
CA VAL A 117 -3.32 16.03 -6.03
C VAL A 117 -2.28 16.45 -7.05
N TRP A 118 -2.66 16.46 -8.32
CA TRP A 118 -1.81 16.91 -9.44
C TRP A 118 -2.66 17.45 -10.57
N PRO A 119 -2.09 18.21 -11.52
CA PRO A 119 -2.82 18.71 -12.66
C PRO A 119 -3.47 17.57 -13.44
N SER A 120 -4.79 17.68 -13.66
CA SER A 120 -5.58 16.72 -14.43
C SER A 120 -6.77 17.42 -15.05
N TYR A 121 -7.19 16.95 -16.22
CA TYR A 121 -8.42 17.43 -16.89
C TYR A 121 -9.67 16.96 -16.16
N SER A 122 -9.62 15.78 -15.52
CA SER A 122 -10.71 15.24 -14.70
C SER A 122 -10.13 14.29 -13.67
N ARG A 123 -10.22 14.66 -12.41
CA ARG A 123 -9.74 13.85 -11.28
C ARG A 123 -10.64 14.00 -10.08
N CYS A 124 -10.87 12.89 -9.39
CA CYS A 124 -11.60 12.85 -8.13
C CYS A 124 -10.69 12.31 -7.01
N VAL A 125 -10.87 12.83 -5.81
CA VAL A 125 -10.23 12.37 -4.58
C VAL A 125 -11.27 12.24 -3.49
N ASN A 126 -11.14 11.21 -2.65
CA ASN A 126 -12.06 10.96 -1.55
C ASN A 126 -11.56 11.62 -0.28
N ASP A 127 -12.50 12.18 0.49
CA ASP A 127 -12.30 12.65 1.85
C ASP A 127 -13.49 12.26 2.73
N SER A 128 -13.36 12.37 4.05
CA SER A 128 -14.41 12.01 5.01
C SER A 128 -14.45 13.02 6.16
N PRO A 129 -14.94 14.24 5.91
CA PRO A 129 -14.91 15.29 6.91
C PRO A 129 -15.86 15.00 8.08
N ALA A 130 -15.40 15.27 9.30
CA ALA A 130 -16.19 15.10 10.51
C ALA A 130 -17.10 16.30 10.83
N LYS A 131 -16.95 17.40 10.11
CA LYS A 131 -17.72 18.66 10.26
C LYS A 131 -17.83 19.36 8.91
N THR A 132 -18.80 20.24 8.77
CA THR A 132 -18.92 21.11 7.58
C THR A 132 -17.58 21.74 7.26
N THR A 133 -17.09 21.49 6.05
CA THR A 133 -15.74 21.83 5.61
C THR A 133 -15.78 22.55 4.28
N THR A 134 -15.05 23.67 4.20
CA THR A 134 -14.85 24.39 2.95
C THR A 134 -13.52 23.95 2.34
N TYR A 135 -13.60 23.43 1.12
CA TYR A 135 -12.44 23.01 0.33
C TYR A 135 -12.07 24.11 -0.65
N THR A 136 -10.79 24.44 -0.75
CA THR A 136 -10.25 25.43 -1.67
C THR A 136 -9.27 24.75 -2.62
N LEU A 137 -9.58 24.78 -3.90
CA LEU A 137 -8.71 24.36 -4.99
C LEU A 137 -7.91 25.57 -5.47
N THR A 138 -6.59 25.49 -5.38
CA THR A 138 -5.67 26.51 -5.91
C THR A 138 -4.82 25.89 -6.99
N ILE A 139 -4.73 26.55 -8.12
CA ILE A 139 -3.90 26.14 -9.27
C ILE A 139 -2.90 27.23 -9.63
N ALA A 140 -1.74 26.81 -10.13
CA ALA A 140 -0.74 27.75 -10.66
C ALA A 140 -0.17 27.25 -11.99
N ASP A 141 0.14 28.18 -12.90
CA ASP A 141 0.81 27.90 -14.16
C ASP A 141 2.35 27.95 -14.03
N ALA A 142 3.06 27.75 -15.14
CA ALA A 142 4.51 27.83 -15.19
C ALA A 142 5.07 29.25 -15.01
N ALA A 143 4.25 30.28 -15.26
CA ALA A 143 4.61 31.68 -15.10
C ALA A 143 4.35 32.21 -13.67
N GLY A 144 3.73 31.38 -12.80
CA GLY A 144 3.40 31.75 -11.42
C GLY A 144 2.04 32.41 -11.25
N ASN A 145 1.24 32.54 -12.30
CA ASN A 145 -0.15 32.99 -12.16
C ASN A 145 -0.96 31.95 -11.40
N THR A 146 -1.86 32.40 -10.52
CA THR A 146 -2.69 31.53 -9.70
C THR A 146 -4.18 31.79 -9.91
N LYS A 147 -4.98 30.75 -9.74
CA LYS A 147 -6.44 30.82 -9.61
C LYS A 147 -6.90 29.92 -8.49
N SER A 148 -7.96 30.34 -7.79
CA SER A 148 -8.56 29.56 -6.70
C SER A 148 -10.06 29.51 -6.83
N GLN A 149 -10.66 28.42 -6.39
CA GLN A 149 -12.11 28.23 -6.28
C GLN A 149 -12.39 27.44 -5.01
N SER A 150 -13.46 27.80 -4.30
CA SER A 150 -13.86 27.11 -3.06
C SER A 150 -15.25 26.51 -3.19
N LEU A 151 -15.48 25.42 -2.49
CA LEU A 151 -16.79 24.79 -2.29
C LEU A 151 -16.93 24.32 -0.84
N THR A 152 -18.16 24.21 -0.35
CA THR A 152 -18.42 23.76 1.01
C THR A 152 -19.23 22.46 0.98
N VAL A 153 -18.74 21.45 1.68
CA VAL A 153 -19.45 20.20 1.95
C VAL A 153 -20.14 20.33 3.29
N GLN A 154 -21.46 20.18 3.28
CA GLN A 154 -22.27 20.23 4.50
C GLN A 154 -22.21 18.89 5.24
N VAL A 155 -21.98 18.91 6.55
CA VAL A 155 -22.02 17.71 7.40
C VAL A 155 -23.15 17.84 8.39
N ARG A 156 -24.16 16.96 8.26
CA ARG A 156 -25.25 16.85 9.23
C ARG A 156 -24.78 16.12 10.48
N SER A 157 -25.07 16.69 11.64
CA SER A 157 -25.05 15.97 12.91
C SER A 157 -26.34 15.16 13.04
N ASN A 158 -26.20 13.89 13.37
CA ASN A 158 -27.34 13.11 13.84
C ASN A 158 -27.83 13.65 15.17
#